data_adccaa989cb89c608a65a6c9dfd969fe
#
_entry.id   adccaa989cb89c608a65a6c9dfd969fe
#
_cell.length_a   1.000
_cell.length_b   1.000
_cell.length_c   1.000
_cell.angle_alpha   90.00
_cell.angle_beta   90.00
_cell.angle_gamma   90.00
#
_symmetry.space_group_name_H-M   'P 1'
#
loop_
_entity.id
_entity.type
_entity.pdbx_description
1 polymer ?
#
loop_
_entity_poly.entity_id
_entity_poly.type
_entity_poly.pdbx_seq_one_letter_code
_entity_poly.pdbx_strand_id
1 'polypeptide(L)'
;MKTKFTAFFISITMTLSCLSLAGCTSRKNAALVYFLNFKPESAAVYEELSDKYEAETGVKVKVVTAAANTYEQTLKSEIAKSNPPTIFQVNGPIGYDAWDDYCLNIKDSKLYSYLSDKDLAIHDDGGVYAIPYVVEGYGIIYNNAIMKRYFELPDKKTSFKDMSEIKSFADLKAVVEDMTANKEKLSIEGVFASTSLSAGEDWRWQTHLLNIPLYYEITQKHKDADPTLSLLDSDEIILKYNENYKNIFDLYINNSITPKNLLGSKSVADSMAEFALGKVAMVQNGNWSWSQISGVKGNTVKAEDIKMLPIYMGIEGEEKQGICVGTENYLAINKNATAEQQKASLDFLEWLFSSEVGKKYVTEKLGFITPFNTFKESEIPADPLAREITRYMKDESLKTVPWVFNAFPGEAFKKAVGDGLLDYAQGKKEWDKIKDEIVKSWKSERD
;
A
#
# COMPACT_ATOMS: atom_id res chain seq x y z
N MET A 1 -33.07 78.45 -23.07
CA MET A 1 -31.88 79.31 -23.36
C MET A 1 -30.85 78.43 -24.04
N LYS A 2 -30.52 78.83 -25.26
CA LYS A 2 -29.54 78.16 -26.16
C LYS A 2 -28.14 78.58 -25.77
N THR A 3 -27.21 77.65 -25.69
CA THR A 3 -25.80 78.05 -25.97
C THR A 3 -25.11 76.87 -26.66
N LYS A 4 -24.67 77.20 -27.90
CA LYS A 4 -23.79 76.40 -28.78
C LYS A 4 -22.37 76.50 -28.25
N PHE A 5 -21.60 75.38 -28.32
CA PHE A 5 -20.15 75.51 -28.39
C PHE A 5 -19.56 74.59 -29.48
N THR A 6 -18.64 75.22 -30.21
CA THR A 6 -18.09 74.95 -31.47
C THR A 6 -16.99 73.85 -31.40
N ALA A 7 -16.92 73.05 -32.44
CA ALA A 7 -15.86 72.06 -32.66
C ALA A 7 -14.53 72.75 -33.02
N PHE A 8 -13.45 72.22 -32.50
CA PHE A 8 -12.10 72.51 -32.97
C PHE A 8 -11.40 71.24 -33.40
N PHE A 9 -11.20 71.03 -34.70
CA PHE A 9 -10.43 69.99 -35.31
C PHE A 9 -8.96 70.31 -35.20
N ILE A 10 -8.17 69.48 -34.52
CA ILE A 10 -6.70 69.43 -34.67
C ILE A 10 -6.33 68.06 -35.19
N SER A 11 -5.90 68.10 -36.46
CA SER A 11 -5.28 66.99 -37.19
C SER A 11 -3.85 66.84 -36.72
N ILE A 12 -3.53 65.71 -36.04
CA ILE A 12 -2.16 65.30 -35.77
C ILE A 12 -1.90 64.00 -36.51
N THR A 13 -1.11 64.09 -37.54
CA THR A 13 -0.51 63.02 -38.32
C THR A 13 0.48 62.30 -37.40
N MET A 14 0.19 61.08 -36.98
CA MET A 14 1.12 60.30 -36.21
C MET A 14 1.57 59.09 -37.00
N THR A 15 2.86 59.15 -37.36
CA THR A 15 3.67 58.17 -38.08
C THR A 15 3.55 56.79 -37.43
N LEU A 16 3.18 55.80 -38.23
CA LEU A 16 3.05 54.39 -37.87
C LEU A 16 4.45 53.76 -37.72
N SER A 17 4.97 53.70 -36.51
CA SER A 17 6.11 52.86 -36.17
C SER A 17 5.62 51.49 -35.79
N CYS A 18 5.71 50.50 -36.69
CA CYS A 18 5.53 49.10 -36.41
C CYS A 18 6.66 48.63 -35.46
N LEU A 19 6.44 48.69 -34.17
CA LEU A 19 7.16 47.85 -33.21
C LEU A 19 6.40 46.54 -33.08
N SER A 20 6.88 45.51 -33.76
CA SER A 20 6.57 44.13 -33.51
C SER A 20 7.00 43.77 -32.09
N LEU A 21 6.14 43.97 -31.11
CA LEU A 21 6.22 43.34 -29.83
C LEU A 21 5.91 41.87 -30.06
N ALA A 22 6.96 41.06 -30.28
CA ALA A 22 6.93 39.65 -30.02
C ALA A 22 6.63 39.47 -28.54
N GLY A 23 5.35 39.41 -28.22
CA GLY A 23 4.87 39.01 -26.90
C GLY A 23 5.17 37.53 -26.70
N CYS A 24 6.39 37.24 -26.27
CA CYS A 24 6.62 36.04 -25.51
C CYS A 24 5.77 36.14 -24.23
N THR A 25 4.50 35.78 -24.32
CA THR A 25 3.76 35.35 -23.13
C THR A 25 4.45 34.10 -22.68
N SER A 26 5.43 34.26 -21.79
CA SER A 26 5.90 33.16 -20.98
C SER A 26 4.66 32.50 -20.38
N ARG A 27 4.33 31.32 -20.83
CA ARG A 27 3.52 30.39 -20.07
C ARG A 27 4.31 30.08 -18.79
N LYS A 28 4.36 31.04 -17.87
CA LYS A 28 4.92 30.81 -16.54
C LYS A 28 4.04 29.80 -15.85
N ASN A 29 4.64 28.63 -15.63
CA ASN A 29 4.35 27.73 -14.52
C ASN A 29 3.14 26.79 -14.60
N ALA A 30 2.78 26.21 -15.73
CA ALA A 30 2.10 24.92 -15.68
C ALA A 30 3.16 23.84 -15.37
N ALA A 31 2.92 22.99 -14.37
CA ALA A 31 3.78 21.85 -14.11
C ALA A 31 3.77 20.92 -15.34
N LEU A 32 4.95 20.57 -15.85
CA LEU A 32 5.06 19.58 -16.93
C LEU A 32 4.76 18.17 -16.43
N VAL A 33 5.05 17.92 -15.16
CA VAL A 33 4.79 16.65 -14.49
C VAL A 33 3.67 16.86 -13.47
N TYR A 34 2.63 16.06 -13.57
CA TYR A 34 1.58 15.97 -12.55
C TYR A 34 1.47 14.52 -12.08
N PHE A 35 1.94 14.26 -10.85
CA PHE A 35 1.89 12.96 -10.23
C PHE A 35 0.70 12.87 -9.27
N LEU A 36 -0.23 11.97 -9.55
CA LEU A 36 -1.31 11.62 -8.63
C LEU A 36 -0.83 10.43 -7.75
N ASN A 37 -0.48 10.74 -6.51
CA ASN A 37 0.07 9.78 -5.56
C ASN A 37 -1.02 9.02 -4.80
N PHE A 38 -0.88 7.70 -4.73
CA PHE A 38 -1.76 6.78 -4.01
C PHE A 38 -1.51 6.76 -2.50
N LYS A 39 -0.24 6.98 -2.06
CA LYS A 39 0.21 6.74 -0.68
C LYS A 39 0.14 8.02 0.18
N PRO A 40 -0.90 8.19 1.06
CA PRO A 40 -1.04 9.37 1.90
C PRO A 40 0.14 9.58 2.84
N GLU A 41 0.74 8.51 3.35
CA GLU A 41 1.88 8.53 4.26
C GLU A 41 3.14 9.15 3.64
N SER A 42 3.23 9.15 2.30
CA SER A 42 4.36 9.67 1.53
C SER A 42 4.20 11.13 1.09
N ALA A 43 3.05 11.77 1.34
CA ALA A 43 2.68 13.07 0.77
C ALA A 43 3.74 14.15 1.01
N ALA A 44 4.15 14.36 2.25
CA ALA A 44 5.12 15.40 2.63
C ALA A 44 6.50 15.16 2.01
N VAL A 45 6.91 13.89 1.86
CA VAL A 45 8.20 13.53 1.25
C VAL A 45 8.18 13.82 -0.26
N TYR A 46 7.07 13.54 -0.94
CA TYR A 46 6.93 13.86 -2.35
C TYR A 46 6.87 15.38 -2.63
N GLU A 47 6.31 16.18 -1.73
CA GLU A 47 6.37 17.65 -1.83
C GLU A 47 7.82 18.14 -1.76
N GLU A 48 8.59 17.70 -0.74
CA GLU A 48 10.00 18.05 -0.61
C GLU A 48 10.84 17.58 -1.80
N LEU A 49 10.54 16.40 -2.33
CA LEU A 49 11.22 15.78 -3.46
C LEU A 49 10.95 16.53 -4.77
N SER A 50 9.72 17.02 -4.97
CA SER A 50 9.37 17.84 -6.13
C SER A 50 10.13 19.16 -6.14
N ASP A 51 10.29 19.82 -5.00
CA ASP A 51 11.08 21.04 -4.87
C ASP A 51 12.57 20.81 -5.19
N LYS A 52 13.10 19.65 -4.76
CA LYS A 52 14.49 19.25 -5.10
C LYS A 52 14.69 19.04 -6.59
N TYR A 53 13.76 18.32 -7.22
CA TYR A 53 13.83 18.09 -8.66
C TYR A 53 13.72 19.39 -9.45
N GLU A 54 12.79 20.29 -9.09
CA GLU A 54 12.66 21.60 -9.71
C GLU A 54 13.93 22.44 -9.57
N ALA A 55 14.56 22.41 -8.38
CA ALA A 55 15.80 23.14 -8.13
C ALA A 55 16.98 22.61 -8.98
N GLU A 56 17.05 21.31 -9.25
CA GLU A 56 18.11 20.70 -10.05
C GLU A 56 17.90 20.81 -11.56
N THR A 57 16.64 20.71 -12.00
CA THR A 57 16.31 20.55 -13.43
C THR A 57 15.57 21.74 -14.03
N GLY A 58 14.99 22.60 -13.20
CA GLY A 58 14.08 23.67 -13.62
C GLY A 58 12.69 23.16 -14.05
N VAL A 59 12.42 21.85 -13.94
CA VAL A 59 11.14 21.24 -14.29
C VAL A 59 10.25 21.15 -13.06
N LYS A 60 9.09 21.80 -13.12
CA LYS A 60 8.13 21.79 -12.03
C LYS A 60 7.34 20.47 -12.01
N VAL A 61 7.31 19.82 -10.85
CA VAL A 61 6.47 18.65 -10.56
C VAL A 61 5.34 19.08 -9.63
N LYS A 62 4.10 18.78 -10.02
CA LYS A 62 2.93 18.90 -9.16
C LYS A 62 2.62 17.51 -8.60
N VAL A 63 2.63 17.36 -7.28
CA VAL A 63 2.15 16.15 -6.62
C VAL A 63 0.80 16.43 -5.99
N VAL A 64 -0.17 15.55 -6.22
CA VAL A 64 -1.44 15.53 -5.51
C VAL A 64 -1.59 14.14 -4.91
N THR A 65 -1.81 14.08 -3.61
CA THR A 65 -2.02 12.82 -2.91
C THR A 65 -3.50 12.61 -2.66
N ALA A 66 -4.03 11.48 -3.09
CA ALA A 66 -5.41 11.10 -2.79
C ALA A 66 -5.56 10.80 -1.29
N ALA A 67 -6.72 11.10 -0.73
CA ALA A 67 -7.04 10.67 0.62
C ALA A 67 -7.13 9.13 0.68
N ALA A 68 -6.90 8.56 1.86
CA ALA A 68 -6.99 7.13 2.07
C ALA A 68 -8.32 6.57 1.53
N ASN A 69 -8.26 5.46 0.83
CA ASN A 69 -9.42 4.76 0.24
C ASN A 69 -10.26 5.56 -0.78
N THR A 70 -9.73 6.64 -1.34
CA THR A 70 -10.44 7.45 -2.34
C THR A 70 -9.68 7.56 -3.66
N TYR A 71 -8.60 6.80 -3.84
CA TYR A 71 -7.70 6.95 -4.98
C TYR A 71 -8.42 6.77 -6.33
N GLU A 72 -9.17 5.69 -6.51
CA GLU A 72 -9.89 5.41 -7.76
C GLU A 72 -10.89 6.51 -8.11
N GLN A 73 -11.64 6.99 -7.12
CA GLN A 73 -12.58 8.10 -7.31
C GLN A 73 -11.84 9.40 -7.65
N THR A 74 -10.70 9.63 -7.01
CA THR A 74 -9.85 10.80 -7.27
C THR A 74 -9.26 10.71 -8.66
N LEU A 75 -8.70 9.56 -9.07
CA LEU A 75 -8.16 9.34 -10.40
C LEU A 75 -9.23 9.57 -11.46
N LYS A 76 -10.42 9.00 -11.30
CA LYS A 76 -11.56 9.20 -12.23
C LYS A 76 -11.93 10.68 -12.37
N SER A 77 -11.89 11.43 -11.29
CA SER A 77 -12.16 12.87 -11.30
C SER A 77 -11.02 13.67 -11.94
N GLU A 78 -9.76 13.34 -11.61
CA GLU A 78 -8.60 14.10 -12.09
C GLU A 78 -8.28 13.82 -13.55
N ILE A 79 -8.45 12.58 -14.04
CA ILE A 79 -8.14 12.20 -15.43
C ILE A 79 -9.08 12.88 -16.43
N ALA A 80 -10.28 13.26 -16.02
CA ALA A 80 -11.27 13.95 -16.85
C ALA A 80 -11.05 15.47 -16.95
N LYS A 81 -10.08 16.03 -16.22
CA LYS A 81 -9.81 17.46 -16.22
C LYS A 81 -9.02 17.89 -17.47
N SER A 82 -9.02 19.19 -17.74
CA SER A 82 -8.23 19.79 -18.84
C SER A 82 -6.72 19.69 -18.63
N ASN A 83 -6.26 19.47 -17.40
CA ASN A 83 -4.86 19.22 -17.06
C ASN A 83 -4.80 17.97 -16.17
N PRO A 84 -4.92 16.77 -16.75
CA PRO A 84 -4.96 15.52 -16.03
C PRO A 84 -3.58 15.12 -15.49
N PRO A 85 -3.51 14.14 -14.55
CA PRO A 85 -2.25 13.55 -14.14
C PRO A 85 -1.48 13.01 -15.35
N THR A 86 -0.16 13.27 -15.38
CA THR A 86 0.77 12.71 -16.37
C THR A 86 1.41 11.41 -15.86
N ILE A 87 1.49 11.27 -14.54
CA ILE A 87 1.85 10.04 -13.83
C ILE A 87 0.70 9.69 -12.90
N PHE A 88 0.23 8.47 -12.97
CA PHE A 88 -0.77 7.94 -12.04
C PHE A 88 -0.43 6.49 -11.68
N GLN A 89 -1.19 5.90 -10.78
CA GLN A 89 -0.93 4.55 -10.30
C GLN A 89 -2.13 3.66 -10.61
N VAL A 90 -1.85 2.44 -11.03
CA VAL A 90 -2.84 1.38 -11.19
C VAL A 90 -2.61 0.31 -10.13
N ASN A 91 -3.69 -0.26 -9.63
CA ASN A 91 -3.65 -1.22 -8.55
C ASN A 91 -3.68 -2.65 -9.10
N GLY A 92 -2.51 -3.17 -9.45
CA GLY A 92 -2.35 -4.49 -10.03
C GLY A 92 -2.97 -4.67 -11.42
N PRO A 93 -3.09 -5.92 -11.91
CA PRO A 93 -3.68 -6.21 -13.21
C PRO A 93 -5.13 -5.73 -13.35
N ILE A 94 -5.96 -5.94 -12.33
CA ILE A 94 -7.38 -5.48 -12.31
C ILE A 94 -7.46 -3.96 -12.42
N GLY A 95 -6.57 -3.23 -11.72
CA GLY A 95 -6.49 -1.78 -11.85
C GLY A 95 -6.02 -1.35 -13.24
N TYR A 96 -5.12 -2.11 -13.86
CA TYR A 96 -4.70 -1.86 -15.24
C TYR A 96 -5.87 -2.03 -16.21
N ASP A 97 -6.62 -3.11 -16.14
CA ASP A 97 -7.77 -3.36 -17.01
C ASP A 97 -8.81 -2.23 -16.97
N ALA A 98 -8.96 -1.59 -15.82
CA ALA A 98 -9.84 -0.42 -15.68
C ALA A 98 -9.28 0.87 -16.32
N TRP A 99 -7.97 0.96 -16.54
CA TRP A 99 -7.27 2.18 -16.96
C TRP A 99 -6.36 1.99 -18.18
N ASP A 100 -6.37 0.87 -18.86
CA ASP A 100 -5.54 0.51 -20.01
C ASP A 100 -5.60 1.57 -21.12
N ASP A 101 -6.78 2.12 -21.37
CA ASP A 101 -7.02 3.22 -22.29
C ASP A 101 -6.23 4.50 -22.00
N TYR A 102 -5.68 4.62 -20.81
CA TYR A 102 -4.89 5.79 -20.40
C TYR A 102 -3.39 5.48 -20.24
N CYS A 103 -2.99 4.21 -20.29
CA CYS A 103 -1.61 3.80 -20.05
C CYS A 103 -0.77 3.88 -21.34
N LEU A 104 0.37 4.56 -21.25
CA LEU A 104 1.38 4.63 -22.32
C LEU A 104 2.22 3.36 -22.33
N ASN A 105 2.50 2.82 -23.52
CA ASN A 105 3.52 1.75 -23.63
C ASN A 105 4.92 2.33 -23.37
N ILE A 106 5.55 1.88 -22.30
CA ILE A 106 6.86 2.34 -21.82
C ILE A 106 7.96 1.28 -21.93
N LYS A 107 7.75 0.25 -22.78
CA LYS A 107 8.69 -0.87 -23.00
C LYS A 107 10.11 -0.42 -23.33
N ASP A 108 10.24 0.67 -24.08
CA ASP A 108 11.54 1.20 -24.53
C ASP A 108 12.11 2.25 -23.57
N SER A 109 11.48 2.48 -22.41
CA SER A 109 11.94 3.44 -21.41
C SER A 109 13.16 2.93 -20.64
N LYS A 110 14.02 3.85 -20.19
CA LYS A 110 15.08 3.51 -19.25
C LYS A 110 14.52 3.00 -17.92
N LEU A 111 13.39 3.58 -17.48
CA LEU A 111 12.73 3.16 -16.25
C LEU A 111 12.42 1.66 -16.27
N TYR A 112 11.86 1.14 -17.36
CA TYR A 112 11.65 -0.31 -17.51
C TYR A 112 12.99 -1.08 -17.53
N SER A 113 14.05 -0.51 -18.13
CA SER A 113 15.36 -1.16 -18.14
C SER A 113 15.96 -1.34 -16.74
N TYR A 114 15.60 -0.48 -15.78
CA TYR A 114 16.05 -0.55 -14.39
C TYR A 114 15.38 -1.65 -13.58
N LEU A 115 14.24 -2.17 -14.00
CA LEU A 115 13.53 -3.22 -13.28
C LEU A 115 14.40 -4.50 -13.22
N SER A 116 14.62 -5.01 -12.02
CA SER A 116 15.49 -6.18 -11.80
C SER A 116 14.92 -7.47 -12.40
N ASP A 117 13.60 -7.63 -12.22
CA ASP A 117 12.81 -8.71 -12.81
C ASP A 117 11.74 -8.09 -13.71
N LYS A 118 11.81 -8.40 -15.00
CA LYS A 118 10.93 -7.82 -16.02
C LYS A 118 9.49 -8.34 -15.91
N ASP A 119 9.30 -9.52 -15.36
CA ASP A 119 7.99 -10.16 -15.20
C ASP A 119 7.15 -9.48 -14.11
N LEU A 120 7.77 -8.61 -13.29
CA LEU A 120 7.03 -7.80 -12.32
C LEU A 120 6.23 -6.65 -12.97
N ALA A 121 6.53 -6.25 -14.20
CA ALA A 121 5.79 -5.20 -14.90
C ALA A 121 4.41 -5.73 -15.37
N ILE A 122 3.48 -4.80 -15.59
CA ILE A 122 2.23 -5.15 -16.25
C ILE A 122 2.46 -5.15 -17.77
N HIS A 123 2.28 -6.33 -18.34
CA HIS A 123 2.43 -6.60 -19.77
C HIS A 123 1.05 -6.80 -20.42
N ASP A 124 0.89 -6.23 -21.61
CA ASP A 124 -0.28 -6.45 -22.44
C ASP A 124 0.12 -6.32 -23.92
N ASP A 125 -0.39 -7.19 -24.80
CA ASP A 125 -0.15 -7.23 -26.26
C ASP A 125 1.33 -6.95 -26.66
N GLY A 126 2.28 -7.53 -25.89
CA GLY A 126 3.72 -7.39 -26.11
C GLY A 126 4.32 -6.02 -25.74
N GLY A 127 3.54 -5.14 -25.13
CA GLY A 127 3.95 -3.88 -24.53
C GLY A 127 4.21 -3.99 -23.04
N VAL A 128 4.59 -2.86 -22.41
CA VAL A 128 4.74 -2.65 -20.97
C VAL A 128 4.03 -1.36 -20.61
N TYR A 129 3.05 -1.41 -19.71
CA TYR A 129 2.15 -0.30 -19.47
C TYR A 129 2.19 0.27 -18.08
N ALA A 130 2.66 -0.53 -17.10
CA ALA A 130 2.87 -0.06 -15.74
C ALA A 130 4.04 -0.81 -15.08
N ILE A 131 4.76 -0.12 -14.18
CA ILE A 131 5.96 -0.63 -13.52
C ILE A 131 5.80 -0.53 -12.00
N PRO A 132 6.03 -1.62 -11.25
CA PRO A 132 6.07 -1.56 -9.80
C PRO A 132 7.27 -0.71 -9.37
N TYR A 133 7.11 0.05 -8.30
CA TYR A 133 8.17 0.94 -7.80
C TYR A 133 8.54 0.67 -6.35
N VAL A 134 7.73 -0.10 -5.66
CA VAL A 134 7.94 -0.48 -4.27
C VAL A 134 7.57 -1.94 -4.06
N VAL A 135 8.41 -2.66 -3.33
CA VAL A 135 8.10 -3.97 -2.78
C VAL A 135 7.73 -3.78 -1.32
N GLU A 136 6.62 -4.34 -0.93
CA GLU A 136 6.09 -4.22 0.42
C GLU A 136 5.79 -5.60 1.00
N GLY A 137 5.68 -5.64 2.32
CA GLY A 137 5.30 -6.88 2.98
C GLY A 137 4.49 -6.60 4.23
N TYR A 138 3.68 -7.58 4.61
CA TYR A 138 2.88 -7.52 5.82
C TYR A 138 2.88 -8.85 6.58
N GLY A 139 2.57 -8.73 7.85
CA GLY A 139 2.49 -9.82 8.79
C GLY A 139 1.93 -9.33 10.13
N ILE A 140 2.27 -10.01 11.19
CA ILE A 140 2.00 -9.57 12.56
C ILE A 140 3.22 -8.80 13.05
N ILE A 141 3.09 -7.48 13.15
CA ILE A 141 4.09 -6.62 13.77
C ILE A 141 4.02 -6.80 15.28
N TYR A 142 5.16 -6.97 15.94
CA TYR A 142 5.20 -7.12 17.39
C TYR A 142 6.28 -6.25 18.05
N ASN A 143 6.00 -5.84 19.29
CA ASN A 143 6.94 -5.14 20.16
C ASN A 143 7.79 -6.15 20.94
N ASN A 144 9.02 -6.34 20.48
CA ASN A 144 9.93 -7.32 21.05
C ASN A 144 10.30 -7.04 22.53
N ALA A 145 10.23 -5.78 22.97
CA ALA A 145 10.43 -5.47 24.38
C ALA A 145 9.29 -6.03 25.26
N ILE A 146 8.06 -6.02 24.77
CA ILE A 146 6.91 -6.68 25.44
C ILE A 146 7.06 -8.19 25.40
N MET A 147 7.43 -8.74 24.22
CA MET A 147 7.62 -10.18 24.06
C MET A 147 8.71 -10.73 24.98
N LYS A 148 9.84 -10.04 25.10
CA LYS A 148 10.89 -10.41 26.07
C LYS A 148 10.36 -10.48 27.49
N ARG A 149 9.59 -9.46 27.94
CA ARG A 149 8.97 -9.50 29.27
C ARG A 149 8.06 -10.72 29.44
N TYR A 150 7.30 -11.08 28.41
CA TYR A 150 6.46 -12.29 28.45
C TYR A 150 7.30 -13.57 28.59
N PHE A 151 8.33 -13.75 27.77
CA PHE A 151 9.17 -14.96 27.83
C PHE A 151 9.97 -15.08 29.16
N GLU A 152 10.20 -13.97 29.85
CA GLU A 152 10.85 -13.92 31.16
C GLU A 152 9.89 -14.16 32.33
N LEU A 153 8.56 -14.25 32.11
CA LEU A 153 7.61 -14.55 33.18
C LEU A 153 7.87 -15.94 33.76
N PRO A 154 8.04 -16.04 35.10
CA PRO A 154 8.37 -17.32 35.77
C PRO A 154 7.21 -18.34 35.73
N ASP A 155 5.99 -17.85 35.58
CA ASP A 155 4.75 -18.63 35.60
C ASP A 155 4.00 -18.67 34.26
N LYS A 156 4.69 -18.32 33.15
CA LYS A 156 4.11 -18.54 31.83
C LYS A 156 3.87 -20.00 31.53
N LYS A 157 2.79 -20.30 30.83
CA LYS A 157 2.39 -21.67 30.52
C LYS A 157 3.12 -22.28 29.33
N THR A 158 3.63 -21.41 28.41
CA THR A 158 4.36 -21.91 27.24
C THR A 158 5.82 -22.19 27.58
N SER A 159 6.45 -23.13 26.85
CA SER A 159 7.88 -23.45 27.00
C SER A 159 8.79 -22.56 26.13
N PHE A 160 8.23 -21.78 25.22
CA PHE A 160 8.98 -20.94 24.28
C PHE A 160 9.86 -19.92 25.02
N LYS A 161 11.01 -19.62 24.42
CA LYS A 161 12.01 -18.69 24.96
C LYS A 161 12.03 -17.35 24.22
N ASP A 162 11.64 -17.37 22.95
CA ASP A 162 11.55 -16.17 22.11
C ASP A 162 10.62 -16.39 20.91
N MET A 163 10.40 -15.33 20.12
CA MET A 163 9.52 -15.35 18.96
C MET A 163 10.01 -16.19 17.79
N SER A 164 11.29 -16.57 17.74
CA SER A 164 11.83 -17.41 16.64
C SER A 164 11.36 -18.86 16.73
N GLU A 165 10.89 -19.28 17.90
CA GLU A 165 10.33 -20.62 18.14
C GLU A 165 8.85 -20.73 17.71
N ILE A 166 8.18 -19.61 17.42
CA ILE A 166 6.78 -19.56 16.96
C ILE A 166 6.73 -19.80 15.46
N LYS A 167 6.28 -20.97 15.04
CA LYS A 167 6.29 -21.41 13.63
C LYS A 167 4.95 -21.96 13.14
N SER A 168 3.92 -21.87 13.97
CA SER A 168 2.59 -22.35 13.61
C SER A 168 1.51 -21.51 14.27
N PHE A 169 0.28 -21.65 13.78
CA PHE A 169 -0.91 -21.07 14.42
C PHE A 169 -1.09 -21.58 15.85
N ALA A 170 -0.82 -22.86 16.09
CA ALA A 170 -0.93 -23.43 17.43
C ALA A 170 0.03 -22.77 18.43
N ASP A 171 1.28 -22.53 18.01
CA ASP A 171 2.28 -21.84 18.82
C ASP A 171 1.86 -20.39 19.09
N LEU A 172 1.46 -19.66 18.03
CA LEU A 172 0.98 -18.28 18.13
C LEU A 172 -0.22 -18.18 19.07
N LYS A 173 -1.20 -19.07 18.92
CA LYS A 173 -2.41 -19.13 19.75
C LYS A 173 -2.05 -19.37 21.22
N ALA A 174 -1.17 -20.32 21.51
CA ALA A 174 -0.72 -20.61 22.86
C ALA A 174 -0.07 -19.40 23.53
N VAL A 175 0.80 -18.69 22.81
CA VAL A 175 1.45 -17.46 23.29
C VAL A 175 0.44 -16.36 23.53
N VAL A 176 -0.46 -16.10 22.59
CA VAL A 176 -1.47 -15.03 22.66
C VAL A 176 -2.44 -15.26 23.83
N GLU A 177 -2.92 -16.48 24.00
CA GLU A 177 -3.86 -16.82 25.09
C GLU A 177 -3.18 -16.72 26.47
N ASP A 178 -1.92 -17.15 26.58
CA ASP A 178 -1.17 -17.02 27.82
C ASP A 178 -0.82 -15.56 28.15
N MET A 179 -0.45 -14.76 27.14
CA MET A 179 -0.25 -13.31 27.29
C MET A 179 -1.54 -12.61 27.73
N THR A 180 -2.69 -12.99 27.17
CA THR A 180 -4.00 -12.44 27.57
C THR A 180 -4.30 -12.72 29.04
N ALA A 181 -3.98 -13.92 29.53
CA ALA A 181 -4.12 -14.27 30.92
C ALA A 181 -3.15 -13.51 31.87
N ASN A 182 -2.02 -13.06 31.34
CA ASN A 182 -0.97 -12.35 32.07
C ASN A 182 -0.85 -10.86 31.73
N LYS A 183 -1.83 -10.25 31.05
CA LYS A 183 -1.75 -8.88 30.54
C LYS A 183 -1.43 -7.83 31.59
N GLU A 184 -1.91 -7.98 32.82
CA GLU A 184 -1.59 -7.06 33.94
C GLU A 184 -0.10 -7.10 34.31
N LYS A 185 0.49 -8.32 34.37
CA LYS A 185 1.95 -8.48 34.63
C LYS A 185 2.79 -7.90 33.50
N LEU A 186 2.28 -7.94 32.28
CA LEU A 186 2.93 -7.39 31.08
C LEU A 186 2.70 -5.88 30.93
N SER A 187 1.83 -5.29 31.77
CA SER A 187 1.41 -3.89 31.63
C SER A 187 0.86 -3.56 30.25
N ILE A 188 0.00 -4.43 29.71
CA ILE A 188 -0.71 -4.25 28.45
C ILE A 188 -2.23 -4.32 28.67
N GLU A 189 -3.00 -3.67 27.81
CA GLU A 189 -4.46 -3.64 27.84
C GLU A 189 -5.07 -4.77 26.98
N GLY A 190 -4.36 -5.18 25.93
CA GLY A 190 -4.70 -6.29 25.03
C GLY A 190 -3.44 -6.88 24.40
N VAL A 191 -3.53 -8.07 23.83
CA VAL A 191 -2.40 -8.63 23.07
C VAL A 191 -2.35 -8.02 21.69
N PHE A 192 -3.51 -7.93 21.01
CA PHE A 192 -3.63 -7.29 19.71
C PHE A 192 -4.21 -5.87 19.83
N ALA A 193 -3.72 -4.98 18.99
CA ALA A 193 -4.39 -3.72 18.71
C ALA A 193 -5.79 -3.97 18.11
N SER A 194 -6.62 -2.95 18.12
CA SER A 194 -7.95 -3.03 17.53
C SER A 194 -7.88 -3.45 16.07
N THR A 195 -8.69 -4.44 15.68
CA THR A 195 -8.99 -4.64 14.27
C THR A 195 -9.72 -3.40 13.78
N SER A 196 -9.13 -2.69 12.81
CA SER A 196 -9.72 -1.50 12.22
C SER A 196 -10.79 -1.93 11.21
N LEU A 197 -12.03 -2.11 11.66
CA LEU A 197 -13.17 -2.52 10.85
C LEU A 197 -14.12 -1.37 10.52
N SER A 198 -13.72 -0.11 10.72
CA SER A 198 -14.48 1.03 10.21
C SER A 198 -14.45 1.05 8.67
N ALA A 199 -15.51 1.58 8.07
CA ALA A 199 -15.67 1.59 6.62
C ALA A 199 -14.46 2.22 5.92
N GLY A 200 -13.89 1.51 4.96
CA GLY A 200 -12.70 1.91 4.20
C GLY A 200 -11.35 1.71 4.93
N GLU A 201 -11.35 1.27 6.18
CA GLU A 201 -10.14 0.99 6.97
C GLU A 201 -9.88 -0.51 7.11
N ASP A 202 -10.80 -1.34 6.63
CA ASP A 202 -10.89 -2.79 6.82
C ASP A 202 -10.12 -3.63 5.79
N TRP A 203 -9.43 -2.99 4.81
CA TRP A 203 -8.71 -3.69 3.74
C TRP A 203 -7.62 -4.65 4.25
N ARG A 204 -7.07 -4.44 5.46
CA ARG A 204 -6.12 -5.38 6.09
C ARG A 204 -6.75 -6.74 6.36
N TRP A 205 -8.06 -6.78 6.52
CA TRP A 205 -8.84 -7.96 6.85
C TRP A 205 -9.51 -8.57 5.63
N GLN A 206 -10.13 -7.71 4.81
CA GLN A 206 -10.88 -8.14 3.62
C GLN A 206 -9.98 -8.60 2.46
N THR A 207 -8.77 -8.05 2.32
CA THR A 207 -7.82 -8.43 1.27
C THR A 207 -6.60 -9.13 1.84
N HIS A 208 -5.85 -8.47 2.71
CA HIS A 208 -4.57 -8.97 3.19
C HIS A 208 -4.69 -10.26 4.02
N LEU A 209 -5.65 -10.36 4.91
CA LEU A 209 -5.85 -11.60 5.67
C LEU A 209 -6.46 -12.71 4.79
N LEU A 210 -7.42 -12.38 3.91
CA LEU A 210 -8.03 -13.33 2.98
C LEU A 210 -7.03 -13.82 1.91
N ASN A 211 -5.97 -13.08 1.64
CA ASN A 211 -4.89 -13.46 0.72
C ASN A 211 -4.33 -14.86 1.01
N ILE A 212 -4.11 -15.17 2.29
CA ILE A 212 -3.40 -16.39 2.68
C ILE A 212 -4.23 -17.66 2.41
N PRO A 213 -5.50 -17.77 2.86
CA PRO A 213 -6.29 -18.96 2.57
C PRO A 213 -6.51 -19.15 1.06
N LEU A 214 -6.65 -18.08 0.27
CA LEU A 214 -6.78 -18.18 -1.18
C LEU A 214 -5.46 -18.55 -1.86
N TYR A 215 -4.32 -18.03 -1.39
CA TYR A 215 -3.01 -18.48 -1.86
C TYR A 215 -2.83 -19.99 -1.69
N TYR A 216 -3.14 -20.54 -0.52
CA TYR A 216 -3.03 -21.98 -0.29
C TYR A 216 -4.05 -22.79 -1.10
N GLU A 217 -5.25 -22.27 -1.29
CA GLU A 217 -6.25 -22.92 -2.13
C GLU A 217 -5.77 -23.02 -3.58
N ILE A 218 -5.32 -21.92 -4.17
CA ILE A 218 -4.94 -21.86 -5.58
C ILE A 218 -3.65 -22.62 -5.86
N THR A 219 -2.66 -22.57 -4.97
CA THR A 219 -1.40 -23.29 -5.12
C THR A 219 -1.57 -24.81 -5.00
N GLN A 220 -2.55 -25.29 -4.28
CA GLN A 220 -2.88 -26.72 -4.27
C GLN A 220 -3.57 -27.16 -5.55
N LYS A 221 -4.37 -26.29 -6.15
CA LYS A 221 -5.07 -26.56 -7.41
C LYS A 221 -4.11 -26.50 -8.61
N HIS A 222 -3.15 -25.56 -8.57
CA HIS A 222 -2.20 -25.25 -9.67
C HIS A 222 -0.76 -25.18 -9.15
N LYS A 223 -0.13 -26.34 -8.93
CA LYS A 223 1.16 -26.46 -8.21
C LYS A 223 2.35 -25.76 -8.86
N ASP A 224 2.37 -25.70 -10.19
CA ASP A 224 3.51 -25.22 -10.97
C ASP A 224 3.24 -23.90 -11.71
N ALA A 225 2.08 -23.27 -11.45
CA ALA A 225 1.69 -22.00 -12.07
C ALA A 225 1.87 -20.83 -11.11
N ASP A 226 1.96 -19.62 -11.66
CA ASP A 226 1.90 -18.40 -10.86
C ASP A 226 0.54 -18.32 -10.14
N PRO A 227 0.52 -18.19 -8.81
CA PRO A 227 -0.72 -18.23 -8.04
C PRO A 227 -1.60 -16.99 -8.28
N THR A 228 -1.03 -15.83 -8.59
CA THR A 228 -1.79 -14.61 -8.86
C THR A 228 -2.50 -14.72 -10.21
N LEU A 229 -1.79 -15.16 -11.25
CA LEU A 229 -2.38 -15.40 -12.57
C LEU A 229 -3.42 -16.52 -12.51
N SER A 230 -3.12 -17.61 -11.80
CA SER A 230 -4.08 -18.72 -11.63
C SER A 230 -5.35 -18.29 -10.91
N LEU A 231 -5.26 -17.36 -9.97
CA LEU A 231 -6.43 -16.82 -9.28
C LEU A 231 -7.17 -15.80 -10.14
N LEU A 232 -6.43 -15.02 -10.94
CA LEU A 232 -7.02 -14.08 -11.92
C LEU A 232 -7.90 -14.81 -12.93
N ASP A 233 -7.47 -15.99 -13.40
CA ASP A 233 -8.19 -16.83 -14.35
C ASP A 233 -9.30 -17.70 -13.69
N SER A 234 -9.51 -17.58 -12.37
CA SER A 234 -10.46 -18.42 -11.65
C SER A 234 -11.81 -17.73 -11.49
N ASP A 235 -12.83 -18.26 -12.18
CA ASP A 235 -14.22 -17.78 -12.06
C ASP A 235 -14.83 -18.13 -10.69
N GLU A 236 -14.31 -19.14 -10.02
CA GLU A 236 -14.85 -19.66 -8.75
C GLU A 236 -13.75 -19.94 -7.73
N ILE A 237 -14.06 -19.64 -6.46
CA ILE A 237 -13.35 -20.08 -5.27
C ILE A 237 -14.27 -20.93 -4.40
N ILE A 238 -13.72 -21.81 -3.58
CA ILE A 238 -14.51 -22.61 -2.61
C ILE A 238 -14.21 -22.22 -1.14
N LEU A 239 -13.22 -21.37 -0.97
CA LEU A 239 -12.69 -20.95 0.34
C LEU A 239 -12.35 -22.17 1.21
N LYS A 240 -11.53 -23.07 0.66
CA LYS A 240 -11.14 -24.35 1.26
C LYS A 240 -10.64 -24.20 2.70
N TYR A 241 -9.89 -23.14 2.98
CA TYR A 241 -9.31 -22.86 4.30
C TYR A 241 -10.17 -21.90 5.14
N ASN A 242 -11.49 -21.97 4.96
CA ASN A 242 -12.46 -21.12 5.68
C ASN A 242 -12.33 -21.20 7.21
N GLU A 243 -12.16 -22.41 7.77
CA GLU A 243 -11.99 -22.58 9.23
C GLU A 243 -10.66 -21.97 9.72
N ASN A 244 -9.60 -22.11 8.93
CA ASN A 244 -8.30 -21.51 9.23
C ASN A 244 -8.38 -19.97 9.24
N TYR A 245 -9.10 -19.41 8.27
CA TYR A 245 -9.38 -17.97 8.20
C TYR A 245 -10.19 -17.48 9.41
N LYS A 246 -11.24 -18.23 9.79
CA LYS A 246 -12.02 -17.95 10.99
C LYS A 246 -11.14 -17.96 12.25
N ASN A 247 -10.33 -19.01 12.41
CA ASN A 247 -9.53 -19.21 13.60
C ASN A 247 -8.53 -18.09 13.87
N ILE A 248 -7.83 -17.60 12.83
CA ILE A 248 -6.92 -16.47 12.99
C ILE A 248 -7.69 -15.16 13.21
N PHE A 249 -8.81 -14.93 12.54
CA PHE A 249 -9.64 -13.77 12.77
C PHE A 249 -10.22 -13.76 14.20
N ASP A 250 -10.69 -14.90 14.68
CA ASP A 250 -11.13 -15.08 16.08
C ASP A 250 -9.99 -14.80 17.08
N LEU A 251 -8.77 -15.25 16.77
CA LEU A 251 -7.61 -14.97 17.63
C LEU A 251 -7.37 -13.48 17.79
N TYR A 252 -7.47 -12.71 16.70
CA TYR A 252 -7.33 -11.26 16.74
C TYR A 252 -8.44 -10.61 17.57
N ILE A 253 -9.71 -10.84 17.23
CA ILE A 253 -10.83 -10.13 17.84
C ILE A 253 -11.12 -10.53 19.28
N ASN A 254 -10.75 -11.77 19.69
CA ASN A 254 -10.89 -12.25 21.07
C ASN A 254 -9.80 -11.70 22.02
N ASN A 255 -8.63 -11.34 21.49
CA ASN A 255 -7.48 -10.88 22.26
C ASN A 255 -7.13 -9.41 21.95
N SER A 256 -8.07 -8.70 21.32
CA SER A 256 -7.97 -7.27 21.03
C SER A 256 -8.13 -6.42 22.29
N ILE A 257 -7.47 -5.25 22.30
CA ILE A 257 -7.69 -4.22 23.31
C ILE A 257 -9.13 -3.67 23.28
N THR A 258 -9.79 -3.69 22.13
CA THR A 258 -11.14 -3.17 21.92
C THR A 258 -12.17 -4.31 21.88
N PRO A 259 -13.28 -4.21 22.62
CA PRO A 259 -14.38 -5.17 22.55
C PRO A 259 -14.92 -5.33 21.11
N LYS A 260 -15.27 -6.56 20.71
CA LYS A 260 -15.70 -6.92 19.36
C LYS A 260 -16.79 -6.02 18.77
N ASN A 261 -17.79 -5.67 19.59
CA ASN A 261 -18.93 -4.86 19.17
C ASN A 261 -18.55 -3.40 18.86
N LEU A 262 -17.36 -2.95 19.23
CA LEU A 262 -16.87 -1.60 19.01
C LEU A 262 -15.85 -1.51 17.85
N LEU A 263 -15.43 -2.62 17.25
CA LEU A 263 -14.40 -2.66 16.23
C LEU A 263 -14.77 -1.87 14.96
N GLY A 264 -16.06 -1.76 14.64
CA GLY A 264 -16.54 -0.95 13.51
C GLY A 264 -16.37 0.57 13.69
N SER A 265 -15.99 1.04 14.89
CA SER A 265 -15.64 2.46 15.13
C SER A 265 -14.13 2.70 15.17
N LYS A 266 -13.31 1.67 14.96
CA LYS A 266 -11.86 1.75 15.05
C LYS A 266 -11.21 1.94 13.69
N SER A 267 -10.35 2.94 13.63
CA SER A 267 -9.51 3.26 12.47
C SER A 267 -8.12 2.63 12.58
N VAL A 268 -7.36 2.68 11.50
CA VAL A 268 -5.94 2.30 11.51
C VAL A 268 -5.13 3.22 12.42
N ALA A 269 -5.46 4.51 12.46
CA ALA A 269 -4.79 5.46 13.34
C ALA A 269 -4.97 5.08 14.82
N ASP A 270 -6.14 4.57 15.23
CA ASP A 270 -6.36 4.03 16.57
C ASP A 270 -5.43 2.85 16.86
N SER A 271 -5.38 1.88 15.93
CA SER A 271 -4.53 0.68 16.07
C SER A 271 -3.05 1.03 16.16
N MET A 272 -2.59 1.98 15.34
CA MET A 272 -1.19 2.44 15.38
C MET A 272 -0.87 3.17 16.68
N ALA A 273 -1.79 3.98 17.20
CA ALA A 273 -1.61 4.66 18.49
C ALA A 273 -1.60 3.67 19.67
N GLU A 274 -2.49 2.69 19.67
CA GLU A 274 -2.53 1.63 20.70
C GLU A 274 -1.20 0.86 20.77
N PHE A 275 -0.64 0.50 19.60
CA PHE A 275 0.64 -0.19 19.51
C PHE A 275 1.82 0.72 19.89
N ALA A 276 1.88 1.93 19.35
CA ALA A 276 2.97 2.88 19.61
C ALA A 276 3.07 3.27 21.08
N LEU A 277 1.94 3.39 21.77
CA LEU A 277 1.90 3.69 23.21
C LEU A 277 2.21 2.49 24.11
N GLY A 278 2.50 1.32 23.54
CA GLY A 278 2.84 0.10 24.26
C GLY A 278 1.66 -0.54 25.02
N LYS A 279 0.43 -0.16 24.65
CA LYS A 279 -0.79 -0.72 25.27
C LYS A 279 -1.08 -2.15 24.81
N VAL A 280 -0.52 -2.55 23.68
CA VAL A 280 -0.64 -3.86 23.07
C VAL A 280 0.70 -4.39 22.59
N ALA A 281 0.80 -5.70 22.45
CA ALA A 281 2.03 -6.36 22.01
C ALA A 281 2.14 -6.51 20.50
N MET A 282 1.01 -6.64 19.79
CA MET A 282 0.94 -7.06 18.40
C MET A 282 -0.10 -6.27 17.62
N VAL A 283 0.15 -6.12 16.30
CA VAL A 283 -0.81 -5.58 15.32
C VAL A 283 -0.55 -6.17 13.94
N GLN A 284 -1.60 -6.54 13.19
CA GLN A 284 -1.44 -6.92 11.79
C GLN A 284 -1.34 -5.67 10.93
N ASN A 285 -0.19 -5.47 10.27
CA ASN A 285 0.03 -4.38 9.32
C ASN A 285 1.27 -4.68 8.47
N GLY A 286 1.65 -3.76 7.56
CA GLY A 286 2.82 -3.85 6.71
C GLY A 286 3.92 -2.84 7.04
N ASN A 287 5.01 -2.90 6.27
CA ASN A 287 6.15 -2.00 6.49
C ASN A 287 5.82 -0.51 6.30
N TRP A 288 4.79 -0.16 5.56
CA TRP A 288 4.27 1.22 5.44
C TRP A 288 3.80 1.85 6.76
N SER A 289 3.63 1.06 7.82
CA SER A 289 3.08 1.54 9.10
C SER A 289 4.12 2.15 10.05
N TRP A 290 5.42 2.03 9.76
CA TRP A 290 6.43 2.55 10.69
C TRP A 290 6.33 4.05 10.93
N SER A 291 6.14 4.84 9.89
CA SER A 291 5.95 6.30 10.02
C SER A 291 4.73 6.66 10.89
N GLN A 292 3.65 5.89 10.75
CA GLN A 292 2.43 6.07 11.54
C GLN A 292 2.66 5.69 13.01
N ILE A 293 3.47 4.68 13.31
CA ILE A 293 3.84 4.27 14.67
C ILE A 293 4.81 5.26 15.28
N SER A 294 5.92 5.56 14.60
CA SER A 294 6.99 6.43 15.11
C SER A 294 6.54 7.88 15.28
N GLY A 295 5.58 8.34 14.49
CA GLY A 295 5.01 9.68 14.55
C GLY A 295 4.02 9.91 15.69
N VAL A 296 3.59 8.86 16.41
CA VAL A 296 2.64 9.01 17.52
C VAL A 296 3.32 9.75 18.68
N LYS A 297 2.69 10.84 19.15
CA LYS A 297 3.16 11.55 20.34
C LYS A 297 3.13 10.64 21.57
N GLY A 298 4.29 10.45 22.19
CA GLY A 298 4.44 9.55 23.32
C GLY A 298 4.74 8.10 22.93
N ASN A 299 5.10 7.84 21.67
CA ASN A 299 5.56 6.54 21.21
C ASN A 299 6.64 5.95 22.13
N THR A 300 6.45 4.70 22.54
CA THR A 300 7.37 3.92 23.39
C THR A 300 8.08 2.81 22.64
N VAL A 301 7.69 2.54 21.38
CA VAL A 301 8.28 1.48 20.57
C VAL A 301 9.54 1.98 19.91
N LYS A 302 10.66 1.31 20.16
CA LYS A 302 11.95 1.63 19.56
C LYS A 302 12.13 0.88 18.25
N ALA A 303 12.91 1.46 17.33
CA ALA A 303 13.20 0.86 16.04
C ALA A 303 13.88 -0.53 16.15
N GLU A 304 14.70 -0.75 17.17
CA GLU A 304 15.33 -2.04 17.43
C GLU A 304 14.38 -3.11 17.99
N ASP A 305 13.28 -2.70 18.61
CA ASP A 305 12.31 -3.60 19.23
C ASP A 305 11.10 -3.91 18.34
N ILE A 306 10.94 -3.21 17.21
CA ILE A 306 9.85 -3.54 16.27
C ILE A 306 10.28 -4.67 15.34
N LYS A 307 9.47 -5.73 15.28
CA LYS A 307 9.73 -6.96 14.52
C LYS A 307 8.47 -7.43 13.84
N MET A 308 8.61 -8.40 12.94
CA MET A 308 7.50 -8.97 12.19
C MET A 308 7.50 -10.50 12.29
N LEU A 309 6.31 -11.08 12.31
CA LEU A 309 6.04 -12.53 12.30
C LEU A 309 5.09 -12.84 11.12
N PRO A 310 5.25 -14.01 10.45
CA PRO A 310 4.25 -14.49 9.49
C PRO A 310 2.87 -14.66 10.13
N ILE A 311 1.82 -14.55 9.32
CA ILE A 311 0.46 -14.83 9.76
C ILE A 311 0.21 -16.31 9.57
N TYR A 312 0.37 -17.09 10.63
CA TYR A 312 0.10 -18.51 10.63
C TYR A 312 -1.39 -18.78 10.80
N MET A 313 -1.91 -19.78 10.08
CA MET A 313 -3.35 -20.11 10.05
C MET A 313 -3.68 -21.54 10.42
N GLY A 314 -2.69 -22.38 10.74
CA GLY A 314 -2.88 -23.81 10.97
C GLY A 314 -3.03 -24.61 9.67
N ILE A 315 -2.36 -24.18 8.62
CA ILE A 315 -2.32 -24.88 7.34
C ILE A 315 -1.04 -25.71 7.28
N GLU A 316 -1.14 -26.92 6.76
CA GLU A 316 0.00 -27.85 6.63
C GLU A 316 1.15 -27.21 5.85
N GLY A 317 2.36 -27.27 6.40
CA GLY A 317 3.57 -26.69 5.81
C GLY A 317 3.82 -25.21 6.19
N GLU A 318 2.98 -24.60 7.02
CA GLU A 318 3.12 -23.20 7.43
C GLU A 318 4.39 -22.90 8.23
N GLU A 319 5.07 -23.94 8.76
CA GLU A 319 6.35 -23.77 9.46
C GLU A 319 7.49 -23.27 8.55
N LYS A 320 7.30 -23.37 7.24
CA LYS A 320 8.18 -22.82 6.20
C LYS A 320 7.63 -21.54 5.56
N GLN A 321 6.49 -21.07 6.03
CA GLN A 321 5.89 -19.84 5.51
C GLN A 321 6.64 -18.63 6.05
N GLY A 322 7.04 -17.73 5.14
CA GLY A 322 7.46 -16.38 5.45
C GLY A 322 6.29 -15.42 5.53
N ILE A 323 6.61 -14.13 5.57
CA ILE A 323 5.61 -13.06 5.51
C ILE A 323 5.01 -12.94 4.11
N CYS A 324 3.91 -12.19 4.00
CA CYS A 324 3.34 -11.84 2.70
C CYS A 324 4.15 -10.71 2.07
N VAL A 325 4.63 -10.91 0.83
CA VAL A 325 5.45 -9.94 0.09
C VAL A 325 4.90 -9.76 -1.32
N GLY A 326 4.86 -8.54 -1.78
CA GLY A 326 4.39 -8.25 -3.14
C GLY A 326 4.49 -6.77 -3.48
N THR A 327 3.82 -6.41 -4.55
CA THR A 327 3.60 -5.03 -4.99
C THR A 327 2.15 -4.88 -5.41
N GLU A 328 1.59 -3.73 -5.18
CA GLU A 328 0.19 -3.44 -5.51
C GLU A 328 0.09 -2.22 -6.42
N ASN A 329 0.93 -1.23 -6.18
CA ASN A 329 0.87 0.05 -6.85
C ASN A 329 1.89 0.10 -7.97
N TYR A 330 1.41 0.29 -9.20
CA TYR A 330 2.23 0.38 -10.40
C TYR A 330 2.15 1.78 -10.98
N LEU A 331 3.30 2.35 -11.32
CA LEU A 331 3.37 3.65 -12.00
C LEU A 331 3.03 3.49 -13.48
N ALA A 332 2.06 4.26 -13.94
CA ALA A 332 1.68 4.41 -15.33
C ALA A 332 1.87 5.85 -15.81
N ILE A 333 2.23 6.01 -17.08
CA ILE A 333 2.32 7.29 -17.75
C ILE A 333 1.05 7.50 -18.59
N ASN A 334 0.46 8.68 -18.49
CA ASN A 334 -0.76 9.00 -19.24
C ASN A 334 -0.47 9.14 -20.74
N LYS A 335 -1.02 8.21 -21.54
CA LYS A 335 -0.84 8.24 -23.01
C LYS A 335 -1.47 9.46 -23.68
N ASN A 336 -2.44 10.11 -23.01
CA ASN A 336 -3.12 11.30 -23.52
C ASN A 336 -2.38 12.61 -23.15
N ALA A 337 -1.31 12.54 -22.35
CA ALA A 337 -0.42 13.68 -22.11
C ALA A 337 0.37 14.01 -23.38
N THR A 338 0.84 15.27 -23.50
CA THR A 338 1.71 15.64 -24.62
C THR A 338 3.04 14.86 -24.59
N ALA A 339 3.68 14.69 -25.74
CA ALA A 339 4.98 14.01 -25.80
C ALA A 339 6.04 14.66 -24.88
N GLU A 340 5.98 15.99 -24.69
CA GLU A 340 6.84 16.73 -23.77
C GLU A 340 6.53 16.33 -22.30
N GLN A 341 5.27 16.25 -21.93
CA GLN A 341 4.84 15.84 -20.58
C GLN A 341 5.15 14.36 -20.31
N GLN A 342 4.94 13.48 -21.28
CA GLN A 342 5.30 12.06 -21.16
C GLN A 342 6.81 11.90 -20.92
N LYS A 343 7.64 12.61 -21.72
CA LYS A 343 9.09 12.60 -21.54
C LYS A 343 9.49 13.16 -20.18
N ALA A 344 8.96 14.32 -19.78
CA ALA A 344 9.28 14.92 -18.49
C ALA A 344 8.87 14.01 -17.32
N SER A 345 7.77 13.28 -17.44
CA SER A 345 7.32 12.32 -16.45
C SER A 345 8.27 11.12 -16.31
N LEU A 346 8.73 10.57 -17.43
CA LEU A 346 9.75 9.52 -17.43
C LEU A 346 11.08 10.02 -16.88
N ASP A 347 11.55 11.21 -17.29
CA ASP A 347 12.79 11.81 -16.78
C ASP A 347 12.73 12.02 -15.25
N PHE A 348 11.58 12.43 -14.70
CA PHE A 348 11.37 12.56 -13.26
C PHE A 348 11.48 11.21 -12.54
N LEU A 349 10.82 10.16 -13.05
CA LEU A 349 10.89 8.82 -12.46
C LEU A 349 12.28 8.21 -12.61
N GLU A 350 12.96 8.42 -13.75
CA GLU A 350 14.35 8.01 -13.93
C GLU A 350 15.27 8.68 -12.91
N TRP A 351 15.13 10.00 -12.70
CA TRP A 351 15.90 10.74 -11.69
C TRP A 351 15.60 10.19 -10.27
N LEU A 352 14.34 9.96 -9.95
CA LEU A 352 13.93 9.44 -8.65
C LEU A 352 14.61 8.10 -8.32
N PHE A 353 14.65 7.19 -9.27
CA PHE A 353 15.13 5.83 -9.05
C PHE A 353 16.58 5.57 -9.50
N SER A 354 17.30 6.57 -10.01
CA SER A 354 18.70 6.37 -10.43
C SER A 354 19.68 7.44 -9.95
N SER A 355 19.24 8.68 -9.65
CA SER A 355 20.14 9.70 -9.11
C SER A 355 20.51 9.45 -7.65
N GLU A 356 21.65 9.98 -7.20
CA GLU A 356 22.04 9.87 -5.78
C GLU A 356 21.02 10.52 -4.85
N VAL A 357 20.49 11.69 -5.25
CA VAL A 357 19.49 12.41 -4.45
C VAL A 357 18.17 11.64 -4.42
N GLY A 358 17.64 11.23 -5.57
CA GLY A 358 16.41 10.46 -5.66
C GLY A 358 16.47 9.17 -4.86
N LYS A 359 17.52 8.37 -5.03
CA LYS A 359 17.72 7.12 -4.31
C LYS A 359 17.81 7.32 -2.79
N LYS A 360 18.45 8.39 -2.33
CA LYS A 360 18.49 8.72 -0.91
C LYS A 360 17.10 9.04 -0.36
N TYR A 361 16.28 9.79 -1.09
CA TYR A 361 14.88 10.03 -0.70
C TYR A 361 14.08 8.73 -0.65
N VAL A 362 14.24 7.87 -1.64
CA VAL A 362 13.55 6.58 -1.73
C VAL A 362 13.88 5.68 -0.54
N THR A 363 15.16 5.57 -0.18
CA THR A 363 15.59 4.64 0.89
C THR A 363 15.49 5.22 2.29
N GLU A 364 15.82 6.52 2.49
CA GLU A 364 15.91 7.11 3.82
C GLU A 364 14.62 7.78 4.29
N LYS A 365 13.81 8.35 3.35
CA LYS A 365 12.61 9.10 3.69
C LYS A 365 11.32 8.38 3.34
N LEU A 366 11.24 7.79 2.16
CA LEU A 366 10.09 6.98 1.75
C LEU A 366 10.13 5.57 2.38
N GLY A 367 11.33 5.07 2.69
CA GLY A 367 11.51 3.74 3.28
C GLY A 367 11.19 2.60 2.31
N PHE A 368 11.25 2.86 1.00
CA PHE A 368 10.84 1.89 -0.02
C PHE A 368 11.92 0.83 -0.27
N ILE A 369 11.51 -0.42 -0.31
CA ILE A 369 12.27 -1.50 -0.94
C ILE A 369 11.92 -1.46 -2.42
N THR A 370 12.89 -1.17 -3.28
CA THR A 370 12.62 -0.99 -4.71
C THR A 370 12.96 -2.24 -5.52
N PRO A 371 12.21 -2.52 -6.61
CA PRO A 371 12.51 -3.62 -7.51
C PRO A 371 13.57 -3.25 -8.57
N PHE A 372 14.33 -2.16 -8.40
CA PHE A 372 15.24 -1.63 -9.42
C PHE A 372 16.70 -2.01 -9.15
N ASN A 373 17.41 -2.40 -10.20
CA ASN A 373 18.84 -2.74 -10.22
C ASN A 373 19.77 -1.52 -10.08
N THR A 374 19.22 -0.30 -10.09
CA THR A 374 19.95 0.94 -9.84
C THR A 374 20.35 1.13 -8.39
N PHE A 375 19.72 0.39 -7.46
CA PHE A 375 20.03 0.42 -6.03
C PHE A 375 21.08 -0.65 -5.69
N LYS A 376 22.10 -0.22 -4.94
CA LYS A 376 23.14 -1.13 -4.43
C LYS A 376 22.61 -1.89 -3.22
N GLU A 377 23.19 -3.04 -2.92
CA GLU A 377 22.84 -3.84 -1.75
C GLU A 377 23.03 -3.07 -0.42
N SER A 378 23.93 -2.09 -0.39
CA SER A 378 24.15 -1.19 0.76
C SER A 378 23.12 -0.07 0.88
N GLU A 379 22.34 0.20 -0.15
CA GLU A 379 21.29 1.23 -0.18
C GLU A 379 19.96 0.63 0.30
N ILE A 380 19.96 0.04 1.50
CA ILE A 380 18.77 -0.54 2.14
C ILE A 380 17.95 0.54 2.84
N PRO A 381 16.62 0.37 2.94
CA PRO A 381 15.78 1.32 3.66
C PRO A 381 16.21 1.52 5.11
N ALA A 382 16.12 2.77 5.56
CA ALA A 382 16.34 3.12 6.98
C ALA A 382 15.21 2.61 7.88
N ASP A 383 14.02 2.40 7.32
CA ASP A 383 12.83 1.91 7.98
C ASP A 383 13.05 0.50 8.60
N PRO A 384 12.79 0.32 9.91
CA PRO A 384 13.04 -0.96 10.57
C PRO A 384 12.11 -2.09 10.09
N LEU A 385 10.86 -1.78 9.70
CA LEU A 385 9.94 -2.79 9.15
C LEU A 385 10.34 -3.19 7.73
N ALA A 386 10.81 -2.25 6.90
CA ALA A 386 11.36 -2.58 5.58
C ALA A 386 12.59 -3.49 5.70
N ARG A 387 13.40 -3.33 6.76
CA ARG A 387 14.51 -4.25 7.05
C ARG A 387 14.02 -5.65 7.44
N GLU A 388 12.93 -5.75 8.20
CA GLU A 388 12.31 -7.05 8.51
C GLU A 388 11.82 -7.73 7.22
N ILE A 389 11.14 -7.01 6.32
CA ILE A 389 10.74 -7.55 5.02
C ILE A 389 11.95 -8.08 4.24
N THR A 390 13.00 -7.26 4.13
CA THR A 390 14.24 -7.65 3.43
C THR A 390 14.88 -8.89 4.07
N ARG A 391 14.84 -9.01 5.40
CA ARG A 391 15.34 -10.19 6.12
C ARG A 391 14.58 -11.46 5.72
N TYR A 392 13.25 -11.39 5.69
CA TYR A 392 12.41 -12.52 5.26
C TYR A 392 12.62 -12.89 3.79
N MET A 393 12.76 -11.90 2.91
CA MET A 393 13.04 -12.14 1.48
C MET A 393 14.39 -12.82 1.22
N LYS A 394 15.38 -12.58 2.11
CA LYS A 394 16.72 -13.19 2.01
C LYS A 394 16.84 -14.55 2.71
N ASP A 395 15.83 -14.96 3.47
CA ASP A 395 15.83 -16.24 4.18
C ASP A 395 15.34 -17.36 3.25
N GLU A 396 16.29 -18.06 2.60
CA GLU A 396 16.00 -19.16 1.68
C GLU A 396 15.29 -20.37 2.34
N SER A 397 15.29 -20.45 3.67
CA SER A 397 14.56 -21.50 4.40
C SER A 397 13.07 -21.27 4.48
N LEU A 398 12.62 -20.05 4.18
CA LEU A 398 11.22 -19.62 4.24
C LEU A 398 10.71 -19.28 2.82
N LYS A 399 9.42 -19.52 2.60
CA LYS A 399 8.72 -19.16 1.38
C LYS A 399 7.81 -17.97 1.65
N THR A 400 8.08 -16.83 1.06
CA THR A 400 7.17 -15.67 1.11
C THR A 400 5.84 -16.01 0.42
N VAL A 401 4.76 -15.44 0.91
CA VAL A 401 3.42 -15.55 0.31
C VAL A 401 3.21 -14.38 -0.63
N PRO A 402 3.02 -14.59 -1.93
CA PRO A 402 2.75 -13.49 -2.86
C PRO A 402 1.38 -12.86 -2.62
N TRP A 403 1.21 -11.64 -3.12
CA TRP A 403 -0.03 -10.88 -3.00
C TRP A 403 -1.06 -11.30 -4.06
N VAL A 404 -1.65 -12.49 -3.88
CA VAL A 404 -2.71 -12.99 -4.78
C VAL A 404 -3.97 -12.14 -4.72
N PHE A 405 -4.12 -11.28 -3.73
CA PHE A 405 -5.25 -10.35 -3.65
C PHE A 405 -5.26 -9.31 -4.80
N ASN A 406 -4.15 -9.13 -5.52
CA ASN A 406 -4.12 -8.35 -6.76
C ASN A 406 -5.05 -8.93 -7.85
N ALA A 407 -5.43 -10.19 -7.71
CA ALA A 407 -6.40 -10.87 -8.56
C ALA A 407 -7.82 -10.92 -7.97
N PHE A 408 -8.07 -10.27 -6.83
CA PHE A 408 -9.43 -10.24 -6.25
C PHE A 408 -10.36 -9.39 -7.13
N PRO A 409 -11.64 -9.75 -7.18
CA PRO A 409 -12.65 -8.93 -7.85
C PRO A 409 -12.70 -7.49 -7.33
N GLY A 410 -13.54 -6.67 -7.94
CA GLY A 410 -13.63 -5.24 -7.69
C GLY A 410 -14.01 -4.83 -6.25
N GLU A 411 -14.22 -3.54 -6.07
CA GLU A 411 -14.50 -2.96 -4.74
C GLU A 411 -15.79 -3.49 -4.09
N ALA A 412 -16.76 -3.97 -4.88
CA ALA A 412 -17.99 -4.54 -4.33
C ALA A 412 -17.71 -5.86 -3.59
N PHE A 413 -16.86 -6.73 -4.17
CA PHE A 413 -16.40 -7.96 -3.50
C PHE A 413 -15.67 -7.65 -2.19
N LYS A 414 -14.68 -6.78 -2.24
CA LYS A 414 -13.87 -6.40 -1.07
C LYS A 414 -14.76 -5.86 0.05
N LYS A 415 -15.70 -4.97 -0.31
CA LYS A 415 -16.66 -4.42 0.65
C LYS A 415 -17.56 -5.50 1.26
N ALA A 416 -18.05 -6.46 0.47
CA ALA A 416 -18.87 -7.54 0.99
C ALA A 416 -18.11 -8.40 2.01
N VAL A 417 -16.82 -8.67 1.77
CA VAL A 417 -15.95 -9.36 2.74
C VAL A 417 -15.82 -8.54 4.04
N GLY A 418 -15.49 -7.24 3.93
CA GLY A 418 -15.31 -6.36 5.09
C GLY A 418 -16.58 -6.22 5.94
N ASP A 419 -17.72 -5.96 5.30
CA ASP A 419 -19.02 -5.89 5.97
C ASP A 419 -19.36 -7.22 6.68
N GLY A 420 -19.08 -8.35 6.02
CA GLY A 420 -19.28 -9.69 6.60
C GLY A 420 -18.44 -9.91 7.87
N LEU A 421 -17.15 -9.57 7.82
CA LEU A 421 -16.26 -9.68 8.99
C LEU A 421 -16.71 -8.81 10.15
N LEU A 422 -17.17 -7.58 9.86
CA LEU A 422 -17.73 -6.69 10.89
C LEU A 422 -19.02 -7.26 11.49
N ASP A 423 -19.94 -7.75 10.67
CA ASP A 423 -21.19 -8.36 11.13
C ASP A 423 -20.93 -9.59 12.02
N TYR A 424 -19.93 -10.40 11.64
CA TYR A 424 -19.49 -11.54 12.48
C TYR A 424 -18.92 -11.06 13.81
N ALA A 425 -17.98 -10.11 13.79
CA ALA A 425 -17.37 -9.58 15.01
C ALA A 425 -18.41 -9.01 15.98
N GLN A 426 -19.48 -8.42 15.44
CA GLN A 426 -20.61 -7.85 16.21
C GLN A 426 -21.67 -8.89 16.60
N GLY A 427 -21.52 -10.16 16.21
CA GLY A 427 -22.48 -11.24 16.50
C GLY A 427 -23.81 -11.12 15.72
N LYS A 428 -23.82 -10.36 14.63
CA LYS A 428 -25.01 -10.19 13.77
C LYS A 428 -25.15 -11.29 12.74
N LYS A 429 -24.05 -11.96 12.38
CA LYS A 429 -24.00 -12.97 11.32
C LYS A 429 -23.12 -14.13 11.73
N GLU A 430 -23.56 -15.36 11.42
CA GLU A 430 -22.77 -16.57 11.61
C GLU A 430 -21.69 -16.70 10.53
N TRP A 431 -20.55 -17.32 10.86
CA TRP A 431 -19.39 -17.42 9.97
C TRP A 431 -19.68 -18.14 8.65
N ASP A 432 -20.49 -19.23 8.68
CA ASP A 432 -20.84 -19.98 7.47
C ASP A 432 -21.60 -19.13 6.45
N LYS A 433 -22.39 -18.15 6.91
CA LYS A 433 -23.08 -17.22 6.03
C LYS A 433 -22.09 -16.27 5.33
N ILE A 434 -21.04 -15.87 6.05
CA ILE A 434 -19.99 -15.01 5.49
C ILE A 434 -19.22 -15.75 4.41
N LYS A 435 -18.84 -17.02 4.69
CA LYS A 435 -18.23 -17.88 3.68
C LYS A 435 -19.06 -17.96 2.39
N ASP A 436 -20.36 -18.28 2.53
CA ASP A 436 -21.26 -18.39 1.40
C ASP A 436 -21.37 -17.08 0.62
N GLU A 437 -21.41 -15.95 1.31
CA GLU A 437 -21.45 -14.61 0.70
C GLU A 437 -20.15 -14.27 -0.03
N ILE A 438 -18.98 -14.59 0.54
CA ILE A 438 -17.67 -14.40 -0.12
C ILE A 438 -17.61 -15.19 -1.42
N VAL A 439 -17.94 -16.49 -1.38
CA VAL A 439 -17.92 -17.37 -2.56
C VAL A 439 -18.89 -16.88 -3.64
N LYS A 440 -20.10 -16.50 -3.23
CA LYS A 440 -21.12 -15.98 -4.14
C LYS A 440 -20.71 -14.65 -4.75
N SER A 441 -20.15 -13.73 -3.94
CA SER A 441 -19.72 -12.42 -4.42
C SER A 441 -18.55 -12.54 -5.39
N TRP A 442 -17.60 -13.46 -5.15
CA TRP A 442 -16.51 -13.76 -6.08
C TRP A 442 -17.06 -14.10 -7.47
N LYS A 443 -17.95 -15.09 -7.54
CA LYS A 443 -18.55 -15.54 -8.81
C LYS A 443 -19.31 -14.40 -9.50
N SER A 444 -20.12 -13.66 -8.76
CA SER A 444 -20.96 -12.57 -9.29
C SER A 444 -20.18 -11.39 -9.87
N GLU A 445 -18.92 -11.19 -9.46
CA GLU A 445 -18.05 -10.13 -9.97
C GLU A 445 -17.15 -10.61 -11.12
N ARG A 446 -17.14 -11.91 -11.40
CA ARG A 446 -16.41 -12.55 -12.51
C ARG A 446 -17.30 -12.89 -13.72
N ASP A 447 -18.63 -13.07 -13.49
CA ASP A 447 -19.64 -13.24 -14.54
C ASP A 447 -19.91 -11.90 -15.29
#